data_94db4cc87d58c7dfe0502fea93455e82
#
_entry.id   94db4cc87d58c7dfe0502fea93455e82
#
_cell.length_a   1.000
_cell.length_b   1.000
_cell.length_c   1.000
_cell.angle_alpha   90.00
_cell.angle_beta   90.00
_cell.angle_gamma   90.00
#
_symmetry.space_group_name_H-M   'P 1'
#
loop_
_entity.id
_entity.type
_entity.pdbx_description
1 polymer ?
#
loop_
_entity_poly.entity_id
_entity_poly.type
_entity_poly.pdbx_seq_one_letter_code
_entity_poly.pdbx_strand_id
1 'polypeptide(L)'
;MGFISVSVGDGMGDICRDLGADYLIEGGQTMNPSTEDVLKAIEQVHAKNIFVFPNNKNIILAANQARDLTEDKNIIVIPTKTIPPGYHGNDQLCAGEDGGAEYRGDAAVHRHVKTGQVTYAVRDTKIDDKEIRQGNIMGIGDHGILAVGEGVEGITMETIDAMVDEDTEIISVYYGSDVSAEDAQRLGEKLEERYPDFDVEVNDGGQPIYYYVVSVE
;
A
#
# COMPACT_ATOMS: atom_id res chain seq x y z
N MET A 1 13.99 -2.45 18.33
CA MET A 1 13.68 -2.22 16.93
C MET A 1 12.66 -1.11 16.87
N GLY A 2 12.63 -0.34 15.80
CA GLY A 2 11.63 0.69 15.57
C GLY A 2 11.11 0.62 14.15
N PHE A 3 9.84 1.01 13.94
CA PHE A 3 9.14 0.91 12.67
C PHE A 3 8.57 2.26 12.27
N ILE A 4 8.91 2.72 11.09
CA ILE A 4 8.39 3.94 10.48
C ILE A 4 7.63 3.55 9.23
N SER A 5 6.38 3.93 9.13
CA SER A 5 5.55 3.71 7.95
C SER A 5 5.10 5.04 7.35
N VAL A 6 5.08 5.12 6.03
CA VAL A 6 4.43 6.23 5.32
C VAL A 6 3.01 5.79 4.98
N SER A 7 2.03 6.60 5.36
CA SER A 7 0.62 6.33 5.07
C SER A 7 -0.13 7.60 4.71
N VAL A 8 -1.23 7.44 4.00
CA VAL A 8 -2.19 8.50 3.70
C VAL A 8 -3.60 7.96 3.99
N GLY A 9 -4.37 8.78 4.70
CA GLY A 9 -5.69 8.39 5.24
C GLY A 9 -5.60 7.89 6.68
N ASP A 10 -6.59 8.31 7.48
CA ASP A 10 -6.60 8.04 8.93
C ASP A 10 -6.71 6.52 9.19
N GLY A 11 -7.59 5.82 8.47
CA GLY A 11 -7.79 4.39 8.64
C GLY A 11 -6.54 3.58 8.26
N MET A 12 -5.88 3.91 7.14
CA MET A 12 -4.60 3.31 6.78
C MET A 12 -3.52 3.57 7.86
N GLY A 13 -3.52 4.77 8.43
CA GLY A 13 -2.63 5.12 9.53
C GLY A 13 -2.90 4.28 10.78
N ASP A 14 -4.16 4.08 11.13
CA ASP A 14 -4.56 3.26 12.28
C ASP A 14 -4.15 1.80 12.10
N ILE A 15 -4.37 1.23 10.92
CA ILE A 15 -3.91 -0.12 10.58
C ILE A 15 -2.37 -0.23 10.75
N CYS A 16 -1.61 0.74 10.25
CA CYS A 16 -0.15 0.74 10.44
C CYS A 16 0.25 0.78 11.92
N ARG A 17 -0.48 1.55 12.77
CA ARG A 17 -0.22 1.61 14.23
C ARG A 17 -0.54 0.28 14.91
N ASP A 18 -1.66 -0.33 14.57
CA ASP A 18 -2.08 -1.63 15.12
C ASP A 18 -1.07 -2.74 14.78
N LEU A 19 -0.41 -2.61 13.63
CA LEU A 19 0.68 -3.50 13.20
C LEU A 19 2.04 -3.13 13.79
N GLY A 20 2.10 -2.13 14.68
CA GLY A 20 3.29 -1.80 15.45
C GLY A 20 4.17 -0.70 14.87
N ALA A 21 3.66 0.15 13.99
CA ALA A 21 4.42 1.33 13.57
C ALA A 21 4.61 2.32 14.74
N ASP A 22 5.86 2.58 15.10
CA ASP A 22 6.23 3.53 16.17
C ASP A 22 6.04 4.98 15.72
N TYR A 23 6.16 5.22 14.42
CA TYR A 23 5.99 6.54 13.83
C TYR A 23 5.36 6.45 12.44
N LEU A 24 4.40 7.34 12.20
CA LEU A 24 3.79 7.49 10.87
C LEU A 24 4.20 8.81 10.24
N ILE A 25 4.67 8.73 9.01
CA ILE A 25 4.87 9.90 8.17
C ILE A 25 3.62 10.06 7.31
N GLU A 26 2.87 11.14 7.54
CA GLU A 26 1.76 11.49 6.67
C GLU A 26 2.28 11.87 5.29
N GLY A 27 1.81 11.19 4.27
CA GLY A 27 2.18 11.50 2.90
C GLY A 27 1.75 10.42 1.92
N GLY A 28 1.73 10.80 0.67
CA GLY A 28 1.26 9.93 -0.39
C GLY A 28 1.38 10.59 -1.76
N GLN A 29 0.47 10.27 -2.66
CA GLN A 29 0.55 10.61 -4.09
C GLN A 29 0.66 12.11 -4.40
N THR A 30 0.12 13.00 -3.58
CA THR A 30 0.12 14.45 -3.82
C THR A 30 1.12 15.21 -2.97
N MET A 31 1.54 14.65 -1.85
CA MET A 31 2.53 15.23 -0.95
C MET A 31 3.53 14.14 -0.55
N ASN A 32 4.52 13.90 -1.42
CA ASN A 32 5.58 12.97 -1.10
C ASN A 32 6.44 13.54 0.04
N PRO A 33 6.59 12.83 1.16
CA PRO A 33 7.53 13.21 2.21
C PRO A 33 8.93 13.42 1.64
N SER A 34 9.57 14.47 2.13
CA SER A 34 10.95 14.77 1.79
C SER A 34 11.93 13.90 2.59
N THR A 35 13.21 13.91 2.20
CA THR A 35 14.29 13.30 2.98
C THR A 35 14.34 13.87 4.40
N GLU A 36 14.06 15.18 4.57
CA GLU A 36 14.01 15.83 5.88
C GLU A 36 12.87 15.30 6.77
N ASP A 37 11.70 15.00 6.18
CA ASP A 37 10.57 14.42 6.94
C ASP A 37 10.90 13.01 7.43
N VAL A 38 11.60 12.22 6.61
CA VAL A 38 12.07 10.89 7.01
C VAL A 38 13.12 10.99 8.11
N LEU A 39 14.07 11.94 8.01
CA LEU A 39 15.06 12.18 9.07
C LEU A 39 14.42 12.58 10.39
N LYS A 40 13.43 13.49 10.36
CA LYS A 40 12.66 13.85 11.56
C LYS A 40 11.96 12.65 12.20
N ALA A 41 11.38 11.78 11.39
CA ALA A 41 10.76 10.55 11.88
C ALA A 41 11.79 9.62 12.54
N ILE A 42 12.96 9.44 11.91
CA ILE A 42 14.07 8.65 12.45
C ILE A 42 14.54 9.19 13.81
N GLU A 43 14.60 10.50 13.98
CA GLU A 43 14.98 11.14 15.25
C GLU A 43 13.98 10.83 16.38
N GLN A 44 12.67 10.79 16.06
CA GLN A 44 11.60 10.54 17.05
C GLN A 44 11.56 9.07 17.53
N VAL A 45 12.03 8.13 16.73
CA VAL A 45 12.03 6.72 17.09
C VAL A 45 13.27 6.38 17.92
N HIS A 46 13.07 5.99 19.19
CA HIS A 46 14.11 5.68 20.13
C HIS A 46 14.60 4.22 20.00
N ALA A 47 15.11 3.85 18.83
CA ALA A 47 15.66 2.54 18.55
C ALA A 47 17.00 2.64 17.79
N LYS A 48 17.86 1.62 17.95
CA LYS A 48 19.12 1.51 17.21
C LYS A 48 18.90 1.02 15.77
N ASN A 49 17.99 0.09 15.61
CA ASN A 49 17.61 -0.47 14.30
C ASN A 49 16.22 0.04 13.97
N ILE A 50 16.07 0.74 12.86
CA ILE A 50 14.81 1.33 12.40
C ILE A 50 14.51 0.83 11.00
N PHE A 51 13.34 0.24 10.83
CA PHE A 51 12.79 -0.17 9.55
C PHE A 51 11.89 0.92 9.02
N VAL A 52 12.09 1.30 7.76
CA VAL A 52 11.29 2.32 7.09
C VAL A 52 10.53 1.68 5.92
N PHE A 53 9.21 1.80 5.95
CA PHE A 53 8.28 1.35 4.92
C PHE A 53 7.75 2.55 4.13
N PRO A 54 8.33 2.86 2.96
CA PRO A 54 7.94 4.04 2.17
C PRO A 54 6.54 3.94 1.58
N ASN A 55 6.06 2.73 1.29
CA ASN A 55 4.75 2.42 0.70
C ASN A 55 4.40 3.22 -0.58
N ASN A 56 5.41 3.80 -1.20
CA ASN A 56 5.30 4.53 -2.45
C ASN A 56 6.67 4.57 -3.14
N LYS A 57 6.70 4.22 -4.42
CA LYS A 57 7.94 4.20 -5.23
C LYS A 57 8.70 5.53 -5.25
N ASN A 58 7.99 6.65 -5.15
CA ASN A 58 8.59 7.99 -5.18
C ASN A 58 9.28 8.34 -3.85
N ILE A 59 8.86 7.70 -2.75
CA ILE A 59 9.39 7.96 -1.40
C ILE A 59 10.60 7.08 -1.09
N ILE A 60 10.75 5.94 -1.78
CA ILE A 60 11.90 5.02 -1.60
C ILE A 60 13.23 5.77 -1.73
N LEU A 61 13.34 6.70 -2.68
CA LEU A 61 14.57 7.47 -2.87
C LEU A 61 14.85 8.39 -1.66
N ALA A 62 13.83 9.10 -1.16
CA ALA A 62 13.97 9.97 0.00
C ALA A 62 14.33 9.17 1.26
N ALA A 63 13.73 7.99 1.45
CA ALA A 63 14.06 7.09 2.55
C ALA A 63 15.51 6.57 2.47
N ASN A 64 15.99 6.20 1.29
CA ASN A 64 17.39 5.79 1.10
C ASN A 64 18.37 6.95 1.35
N GLN A 65 18.03 8.17 0.93
CA GLN A 65 18.85 9.33 1.22
C GLN A 65 18.90 9.63 2.73
N ALA A 66 17.78 9.51 3.43
CA ALA A 66 17.73 9.68 4.87
C ALA A 66 18.59 8.62 5.59
N ARG A 67 18.52 7.35 5.14
CA ARG A 67 19.41 6.29 5.63
C ARG A 67 20.88 6.67 5.49
N ASP A 68 21.28 7.14 4.31
CA ASP A 68 22.69 7.44 4.00
C ASP A 68 23.21 8.68 4.77
N LEU A 69 22.31 9.53 5.27
CA LEU A 69 22.62 10.69 6.10
C LEU A 69 22.59 10.39 7.62
N THR A 70 22.09 9.22 8.02
CA THR A 70 21.98 8.84 9.44
C THR A 70 23.20 8.01 9.84
N GLU A 71 24.01 8.53 10.80
CA GLU A 71 25.28 7.90 11.22
C GLU A 71 25.14 7.12 12.54
N ASP A 72 24.20 7.49 13.41
CA ASP A 72 24.07 7.01 14.79
C ASP A 72 23.08 5.85 14.97
N LYS A 73 22.29 5.53 13.93
CA LYS A 73 21.29 4.48 13.91
C LYS A 73 21.42 3.61 12.65
N ASN A 74 21.05 2.35 12.75
CA ASN A 74 20.99 1.45 11.61
C ASN A 74 19.61 1.55 10.95
N ILE A 75 19.54 2.14 9.75
CA ILE A 75 18.28 2.33 9.01
C ILE A 75 18.19 1.30 7.90
N ILE A 76 17.08 0.58 7.89
CA ILE A 76 16.77 -0.46 6.91
C ILE A 76 15.53 -0.02 6.15
N VAL A 77 15.68 0.33 4.88
CA VAL A 77 14.57 0.71 4.01
C VAL A 77 14.03 -0.55 3.34
N ILE A 78 12.78 -0.88 3.62
CA ILE A 78 12.04 -1.95 2.95
C ILE A 78 11.34 -1.33 1.74
N PRO A 79 11.68 -1.70 0.50
CA PRO A 79 11.24 -0.96 -0.69
C PRO A 79 9.78 -1.25 -1.07
N THR A 80 8.87 -1.10 -0.10
CA THR A 80 7.43 -1.25 -0.29
C THR A 80 6.90 -0.13 -1.21
N LYS A 81 6.01 -0.50 -2.12
CA LYS A 81 5.41 0.42 -3.09
C LYS A 81 3.97 0.78 -2.76
N THR A 82 3.35 -0.04 -1.94
CA THR A 82 1.96 0.07 -1.47
C THR A 82 1.88 -0.34 -0.01
N ILE A 83 0.81 0.04 0.68
CA ILE A 83 0.64 -0.28 2.11
C ILE A 83 0.40 -1.77 2.35
N PRO A 84 -0.49 -2.49 1.64
CA PRO A 84 -0.75 -3.90 1.91
C PRO A 84 0.50 -4.80 2.01
N PRO A 85 1.46 -4.77 1.07
CA PRO A 85 2.70 -5.51 1.21
C PRO A 85 3.59 -5.08 2.39
N GLY A 86 3.44 -3.84 2.86
CA GLY A 86 4.15 -3.33 4.03
C GLY A 86 3.77 -4.07 5.31
N TYR A 87 2.55 -4.59 5.40
CA TYR A 87 2.06 -5.32 6.57
C TYR A 87 2.78 -6.65 6.75
N HIS A 88 2.97 -7.40 5.67
CA HIS A 88 3.69 -8.68 5.71
C HIS A 88 5.19 -8.50 6.01
N GLY A 89 5.74 -7.31 5.77
CA GLY A 89 7.13 -7.01 6.10
C GLY A 89 7.44 -7.03 7.59
N ASN A 90 6.48 -6.72 8.45
CA ASN A 90 6.67 -6.72 9.91
C ASN A 90 6.81 -8.15 10.48
N ASP A 91 6.07 -9.12 9.97
CA ASP A 91 6.08 -10.49 10.48
C ASP A 91 7.39 -11.24 10.18
N GLN A 92 8.20 -10.73 9.23
CA GLN A 92 9.43 -11.36 8.78
C GLN A 92 10.70 -10.74 9.36
N LEU A 93 10.55 -9.82 10.31
CA LEU A 93 11.68 -9.20 10.97
C LEU A 93 12.19 -10.08 12.10
N CYS A 94 13.34 -10.71 11.88
CA CYS A 94 14.01 -11.52 12.89
C CYS A 94 15.21 -10.78 13.48
N ALA A 95 15.51 -11.03 14.76
CA ALA A 95 16.79 -10.68 15.33
C ALA A 95 17.87 -11.59 14.70
N GLY A 96 18.86 -11.02 14.05
CA GLY A 96 20.02 -11.76 13.56
C GLY A 96 20.82 -12.38 14.71
N GLU A 97 21.56 -13.45 14.44
CA GLU A 97 22.38 -14.17 15.44
C GLU A 97 23.42 -13.27 16.12
N ASP A 98 23.82 -12.17 15.48
CA ASP A 98 24.80 -11.19 16.00
C ASP A 98 24.15 -9.99 16.71
N GLY A 99 22.84 -10.04 17.05
CA GLY A 99 22.11 -8.93 17.68
C GLY A 99 21.82 -7.75 16.74
N GLY A 100 22.13 -7.87 15.46
CA GLY A 100 21.68 -6.99 14.39
C GLY A 100 20.28 -7.37 13.93
N ALA A 101 19.46 -6.38 13.58
CA ALA A 101 18.20 -6.67 12.92
C ALA A 101 18.49 -6.98 11.44
N GLU A 102 18.17 -8.17 11.01
CA GLU A 102 18.18 -8.54 9.60
C GLU A 102 16.75 -8.68 9.10
N TYR A 103 16.47 -8.05 7.97
CA TYR A 103 15.28 -8.35 7.19
C TYR A 103 15.57 -9.65 6.41
N ARG A 104 15.00 -10.73 6.89
CA ARG A 104 15.01 -12.02 6.17
C ARG A 104 13.76 -12.18 5.31
N GLY A 105 13.22 -11.06 4.81
CA GLY A 105 12.16 -11.10 3.82
C GLY A 105 12.69 -11.79 2.57
N ASP A 106 12.28 -13.04 2.39
CA ASP A 106 12.42 -13.66 1.10
C ASP A 106 11.67 -12.75 0.11
N ALA A 107 12.34 -12.31 -0.94
CA ALA A 107 11.68 -11.57 -2.03
C ALA A 107 10.49 -12.37 -2.62
N ALA A 108 10.34 -13.62 -2.21
CA ALA A 108 9.20 -14.48 -2.48
C ALA A 108 7.91 -14.01 -1.78
N VAL A 109 7.94 -13.55 -0.52
CA VAL A 109 6.70 -13.16 0.19
C VAL A 109 6.06 -11.91 -0.41
N HIS A 110 6.86 -10.92 -0.79
CA HIS A 110 6.34 -9.76 -1.52
C HIS A 110 5.84 -10.08 -2.93
N ARG A 111 6.15 -11.27 -3.48
CA ARG A 111 5.69 -11.69 -4.81
C ARG A 111 4.29 -12.29 -4.79
N HIS A 112 3.79 -12.69 -3.64
CA HIS A 112 2.45 -13.30 -3.53
C HIS A 112 1.36 -12.24 -3.35
N VAL A 113 1.68 -11.06 -2.80
CA VAL A 113 0.70 -9.98 -2.64
C VAL A 113 0.68 -9.11 -3.90
N LYS A 114 -0.42 -9.16 -4.62
CA LYS A 114 -0.70 -8.25 -5.74
C LYS A 114 -1.51 -7.08 -5.25
N THR A 115 -1.21 -5.87 -5.75
CA THR A 115 -1.92 -4.66 -5.34
C THR A 115 -2.57 -3.94 -6.51
N GLY A 116 -3.74 -3.37 -6.25
CA GLY A 116 -4.49 -2.55 -7.18
C GLY A 116 -4.96 -1.25 -6.54
N GLN A 117 -5.04 -0.20 -7.34
CA GLN A 117 -5.51 1.11 -6.93
C GLN A 117 -6.56 1.60 -7.91
N VAL A 118 -7.74 1.96 -7.41
CA VAL A 118 -8.84 2.45 -8.22
C VAL A 118 -8.98 3.96 -8.03
N THR A 119 -8.83 4.71 -9.11
CA THR A 119 -8.84 6.18 -9.12
C THR A 119 -9.46 6.72 -10.41
N TYR A 120 -9.45 8.02 -10.59
CA TYR A 120 -9.99 8.68 -11.78
C TYR A 120 -8.90 9.35 -12.62
N ALA A 121 -9.14 9.45 -13.91
CA ALA A 121 -8.26 10.15 -14.84
C ALA A 121 -8.49 11.68 -14.78
N VAL A 122 -7.43 12.43 -14.49
CA VAL A 122 -7.46 13.91 -14.43
C VAL A 122 -7.36 14.58 -15.80
N ARG A 123 -7.01 13.83 -16.84
CA ARG A 123 -6.88 14.31 -18.23
C ARG A 123 -6.99 13.16 -19.22
N ASP A 124 -7.26 13.50 -20.48
CA ASP A 124 -7.18 12.54 -21.57
C ASP A 124 -5.74 12.07 -21.77
N THR A 125 -5.56 10.78 -21.92
CA THR A 125 -4.26 10.16 -22.18
C THR A 125 -4.42 8.83 -22.90
N LYS A 126 -3.32 8.29 -23.40
CA LYS A 126 -3.27 6.93 -23.91
C LYS A 126 -2.10 6.19 -23.28
N ILE A 127 -2.38 5.09 -22.62
CA ILE A 127 -1.39 4.24 -21.94
C ILE A 127 -1.67 2.79 -22.32
N ASP A 128 -0.62 2.07 -22.73
CA ASP A 128 -0.70 0.64 -23.10
C ASP A 128 -1.84 0.33 -24.09
N ASP A 129 -1.98 1.17 -25.14
CA ASP A 129 -3.04 1.11 -26.16
C ASP A 129 -4.48 1.34 -25.66
N LYS A 130 -4.70 1.62 -24.37
CA LYS A 130 -5.99 2.02 -23.81
C LYS A 130 -6.17 3.53 -23.92
N GLU A 131 -7.27 3.94 -24.55
CA GLU A 131 -7.70 5.34 -24.54
C GLU A 131 -8.38 5.67 -23.22
N ILE A 132 -7.86 6.63 -22.51
CA ILE A 132 -8.35 7.08 -21.21
C ILE A 132 -8.83 8.51 -21.36
N ARG A 133 -10.08 8.75 -21.03
CA ARG A 133 -10.68 10.09 -21.06
C ARG A 133 -10.71 10.68 -19.64
N GLN A 134 -10.64 11.99 -19.56
CA GLN A 134 -10.82 12.68 -18.29
C GLN A 134 -12.14 12.25 -17.62
N GLY A 135 -12.05 11.89 -16.36
CA GLY A 135 -13.16 11.36 -15.57
C GLY A 135 -13.39 9.85 -15.68
N ASN A 136 -12.72 9.13 -16.59
CA ASN A 136 -12.75 7.68 -16.53
C ASN A 136 -12.20 7.16 -15.20
N ILE A 137 -12.77 6.09 -14.71
CA ILE A 137 -12.24 5.32 -13.58
C ILE A 137 -11.18 4.37 -14.11
N MET A 138 -10.08 4.24 -13.38
CA MET A 138 -8.94 3.38 -13.73
C MET A 138 -8.60 2.46 -12.58
N GLY A 139 -8.41 1.20 -12.89
CA GLY A 139 -7.77 0.22 -12.02
C GLY A 139 -6.29 0.09 -12.40
N ILE A 140 -5.41 0.41 -11.48
CA ILE A 140 -3.95 0.42 -11.70
C ILE A 140 -3.35 -0.69 -10.83
N GLY A 141 -2.73 -1.68 -11.44
CA GLY A 141 -2.01 -2.74 -10.75
C GLY A 141 -0.50 -2.51 -10.72
N ASP A 142 0.23 -3.48 -10.24
CA ASP A 142 1.70 -3.42 -10.07
C ASP A 142 2.45 -3.17 -11.39
N HIS A 143 1.91 -3.62 -12.51
CA HIS A 143 2.57 -3.59 -13.81
C HIS A 143 1.89 -2.67 -14.84
N GLY A 144 0.82 -1.96 -14.47
CA GLY A 144 0.13 -1.06 -15.39
C GLY A 144 -1.36 -0.97 -15.16
N ILE A 145 -2.09 -0.50 -16.18
CA ILE A 145 -3.53 -0.31 -16.10
C ILE A 145 -4.25 -1.62 -16.39
N LEU A 146 -4.98 -2.12 -15.40
CA LEU A 146 -5.77 -3.35 -15.49
C LEU A 146 -7.13 -3.09 -16.13
N ALA A 147 -7.87 -2.08 -15.66
CA ALA A 147 -9.21 -1.75 -16.11
C ALA A 147 -9.38 -0.24 -16.34
N VAL A 148 -10.25 0.14 -17.29
CA VAL A 148 -10.62 1.54 -17.57
C VAL A 148 -12.08 1.56 -18.02
N GLY A 149 -12.88 2.46 -17.44
CA GLY A 149 -14.26 2.63 -17.86
C GLY A 149 -15.03 3.64 -17.02
N GLU A 150 -16.32 3.44 -16.92
CA GLU A 150 -17.24 4.26 -16.13
C GLU A 150 -17.76 3.44 -14.95
N GLY A 151 -17.89 4.10 -13.79
CA GLY A 151 -18.42 3.47 -12.58
C GLY A 151 -17.33 2.78 -11.72
N VAL A 152 -17.23 3.27 -10.50
CA VAL A 152 -16.19 2.86 -9.54
C VAL A 152 -16.29 1.38 -9.21
N GLU A 153 -17.48 0.89 -8.87
CA GLU A 153 -17.72 -0.50 -8.48
C GLU A 153 -17.32 -1.49 -9.61
N GLY A 154 -17.79 -1.24 -10.84
CA GLY A 154 -17.50 -2.13 -11.98
C GLY A 154 -16.00 -2.22 -12.27
N ILE A 155 -15.32 -1.08 -12.28
CA ILE A 155 -13.86 -1.04 -12.52
C ILE A 155 -13.08 -1.67 -11.36
N THR A 156 -13.57 -1.56 -10.12
CA THR A 156 -12.96 -2.25 -8.98
C THR A 156 -13.07 -3.77 -9.13
N MET A 157 -14.24 -4.27 -9.51
CA MET A 157 -14.45 -5.70 -9.78
C MET A 157 -13.54 -6.20 -10.91
N GLU A 158 -13.49 -5.48 -12.06
CA GLU A 158 -12.60 -5.82 -13.18
C GLU A 158 -11.12 -5.80 -12.78
N THR A 159 -10.73 -4.88 -11.90
CA THR A 159 -9.36 -4.78 -11.40
C THR A 159 -9.01 -5.99 -10.55
N ILE A 160 -9.89 -6.41 -9.66
CA ILE A 160 -9.71 -7.60 -8.82
C ILE A 160 -9.70 -8.86 -9.69
N ASP A 161 -10.62 -8.98 -10.64
CA ASP A 161 -10.66 -10.10 -11.59
C ASP A 161 -9.34 -10.29 -12.36
N ALA A 162 -8.67 -9.18 -12.69
CA ALA A 162 -7.39 -9.21 -13.39
C ALA A 162 -6.20 -9.55 -12.47
N MET A 163 -6.38 -9.50 -11.15
CA MET A 163 -5.36 -9.79 -10.14
C MET A 163 -5.45 -11.19 -9.58
N VAL A 164 -6.66 -11.73 -9.45
CA VAL A 164 -6.94 -13.06 -8.90
C VAL A 164 -6.30 -14.16 -9.77
N ASP A 165 -5.71 -15.16 -9.14
CA ASP A 165 -5.21 -16.38 -9.76
C ASP A 165 -5.48 -17.62 -8.89
N GLU A 166 -4.88 -18.77 -9.25
CA GLU A 166 -5.09 -20.06 -8.59
C GLU A 166 -4.50 -20.16 -7.17
N ASP A 167 -3.61 -19.24 -6.82
CA ASP A 167 -2.95 -19.18 -5.51
C ASP A 167 -3.63 -18.15 -4.57
N THR A 168 -4.71 -17.51 -5.02
CA THR A 168 -5.41 -16.48 -4.25
C THR A 168 -6.30 -17.09 -3.18
N GLU A 169 -6.15 -16.64 -1.95
CA GLU A 169 -6.96 -17.03 -0.79
C GLU A 169 -7.69 -15.83 -0.13
N ILE A 170 -7.09 -14.62 -0.19
CA ILE A 170 -7.58 -13.43 0.50
C ILE A 170 -7.72 -12.25 -0.47
N ILE A 171 -8.82 -11.52 -0.36
CA ILE A 171 -9.04 -10.24 -1.02
C ILE A 171 -9.29 -9.18 0.04
N SER A 172 -8.38 -8.24 0.20
CA SER A 172 -8.56 -7.10 1.11
C SER A 172 -8.88 -5.83 0.33
N VAL A 173 -9.94 -5.15 0.73
CA VAL A 173 -10.42 -3.91 0.11
C VAL A 173 -10.34 -2.79 1.14
N TYR A 174 -9.67 -1.71 0.79
CA TYR A 174 -9.54 -0.49 1.61
C TYR A 174 -10.24 0.65 0.89
N TYR A 175 -11.37 1.12 1.42
CA TYR A 175 -12.12 2.21 0.79
C TYR A 175 -11.62 3.59 1.22
N GLY A 176 -11.63 4.51 0.28
CA GLY A 176 -11.16 5.88 0.47
C GLY A 176 -12.24 6.83 0.95
N SER A 177 -11.86 8.06 1.26
CA SER A 177 -12.74 9.11 1.79
C SER A 177 -13.93 9.48 0.87
N ASP A 178 -13.82 9.18 -0.42
CA ASP A 178 -14.87 9.48 -1.41
C ASP A 178 -15.83 8.29 -1.63
N VAL A 179 -15.73 7.25 -0.81
CA VAL A 179 -16.59 6.05 -0.85
C VAL A 179 -17.36 5.94 0.46
N SER A 180 -18.65 5.71 0.40
CA SER A 180 -19.45 5.44 1.60
C SER A 180 -19.21 4.03 2.13
N ALA A 181 -19.33 3.85 3.45
CA ALA A 181 -19.25 2.52 4.06
C ALA A 181 -20.30 1.53 3.49
N GLU A 182 -21.49 2.05 3.11
CA GLU A 182 -22.54 1.24 2.49
C GLU A 182 -22.13 0.73 1.10
N ASP A 183 -21.48 1.59 0.28
CA ASP A 183 -21.00 1.20 -1.04
C ASP A 183 -19.84 0.20 -0.93
N ALA A 184 -18.95 0.41 0.04
CA ALA A 184 -17.84 -0.50 0.32
C ALA A 184 -18.34 -1.88 0.78
N GLN A 185 -19.32 -1.91 1.69
CA GLN A 185 -19.93 -3.15 2.16
C GLN A 185 -20.64 -3.90 1.02
N ARG A 186 -21.38 -3.17 0.17
CA ARG A 186 -22.03 -3.76 -1.01
C ARG A 186 -21.03 -4.35 -2.00
N LEU A 187 -19.86 -3.71 -2.17
CA LEU A 187 -18.78 -4.27 -2.98
C LEU A 187 -18.24 -5.57 -2.35
N GLY A 188 -18.04 -5.58 -1.01
CA GLY A 188 -17.62 -6.78 -0.28
C GLY A 188 -18.58 -7.95 -0.49
N GLU A 189 -19.87 -7.73 -0.31
CA GLU A 189 -20.91 -8.76 -0.54
C GLU A 189 -20.86 -9.34 -1.96
N LYS A 190 -20.63 -8.49 -2.97
CA LYS A 190 -20.48 -8.95 -4.37
C LYS A 190 -19.20 -9.75 -4.60
N LEU A 191 -18.13 -9.40 -3.90
CA LEU A 191 -16.87 -10.15 -3.96
C LEU A 191 -17.04 -11.54 -3.31
N GLU A 192 -17.69 -11.63 -2.15
CA GLU A 192 -18.02 -12.90 -1.49
C GLU A 192 -18.91 -13.78 -2.37
N GLU A 193 -19.91 -13.20 -3.06
CA GLU A 193 -20.75 -13.95 -4.01
C GLU A 193 -19.95 -14.47 -5.23
N ARG A 194 -18.99 -13.66 -5.71
CA ARG A 194 -18.18 -14.00 -6.88
C ARG A 194 -17.05 -14.96 -6.57
N TYR A 195 -16.47 -14.86 -5.38
CA TYR A 195 -15.34 -15.64 -4.91
C TYR A 195 -15.68 -16.34 -3.57
N PRO A 196 -16.57 -17.33 -3.58
CA PRO A 196 -17.07 -17.95 -2.34
C PRO A 196 -16.02 -18.77 -1.58
N ASP A 197 -14.88 -19.04 -2.20
CA ASP A 197 -13.78 -19.80 -1.60
C ASP A 197 -12.68 -18.89 -1.03
N PHE A 198 -12.80 -17.55 -1.17
CA PHE A 198 -11.83 -16.59 -0.69
C PHE A 198 -12.34 -15.83 0.52
N ASP A 199 -11.43 -15.46 1.41
CA ASP A 199 -11.73 -14.54 2.49
C ASP A 199 -11.74 -13.10 1.96
N VAL A 200 -12.84 -12.37 2.17
CA VAL A 200 -13.01 -10.99 1.73
C VAL A 200 -13.02 -10.06 2.94
N GLU A 201 -12.09 -9.12 2.98
CA GLU A 201 -12.00 -8.11 4.02
C GLU A 201 -12.29 -6.71 3.47
N VAL A 202 -13.15 -5.95 4.15
CA VAL A 202 -13.46 -4.56 3.79
C VAL A 202 -13.09 -3.65 4.95
N ASN A 203 -12.11 -2.77 4.71
CA ASN A 203 -11.52 -1.91 5.71
C ASN A 203 -11.68 -0.43 5.33
N ASP A 204 -11.90 0.44 6.33
CA ASP A 204 -11.83 1.88 6.13
C ASP A 204 -10.37 2.32 6.02
N GLY A 205 -9.97 2.76 4.86
CA GLY A 205 -8.63 3.30 4.63
C GLY A 205 -8.58 4.82 4.77
N GLY A 206 -9.69 5.50 4.50
CA GLY A 206 -9.80 6.97 4.55
C GLY A 206 -8.86 7.71 3.59
N GLN A 207 -8.20 7.01 2.67
CA GLN A 207 -7.26 7.62 1.73
C GLN A 207 -7.98 8.53 0.73
N PRO A 208 -7.41 9.71 0.41
CA PRO A 208 -7.91 10.58 -0.65
C PRO A 208 -7.49 10.07 -2.03
N ILE A 209 -8.18 10.51 -3.09
CA ILE A 209 -7.85 10.28 -4.50
C ILE A 209 -8.19 8.87 -4.98
N TYR A 210 -7.91 7.86 -4.16
CA TYR A 210 -8.22 6.47 -4.48
C TYR A 210 -9.56 6.10 -3.87
N TYR A 211 -10.50 5.69 -4.71
CA TYR A 211 -11.76 5.13 -4.26
C TYR A 211 -11.53 3.84 -3.49
N TYR A 212 -10.67 2.97 -4.05
CA TYR A 212 -10.27 1.74 -3.41
C TYR A 212 -8.78 1.48 -3.60
N VAL A 213 -8.16 0.95 -2.57
CA VAL A 213 -6.90 0.21 -2.65
C VAL A 213 -7.26 -1.25 -2.36
N VAL A 214 -6.72 -2.17 -3.14
CA VAL A 214 -7.03 -3.59 -3.00
C VAL A 214 -5.74 -4.40 -2.95
N SER A 215 -5.73 -5.47 -2.17
CA SER A 215 -4.71 -6.51 -2.25
C SER A 215 -5.34 -7.87 -2.49
N VAL A 216 -4.60 -8.72 -3.16
CA VAL A 216 -4.96 -10.09 -3.49
C VAL A 216 -3.76 -10.98 -3.15
N GLU A 217 -3.98 -11.96 -2.28
CA GLU A 217 -2.97 -12.82 -1.66
C GLU A 217 -3.32 -14.29 -1.79
#